data_44bbba0df776dffba1253dc6e0e5edf1
#
_entry.id   44bbba0df776dffba1253dc6e0e5edf1
#
_cell.length_a   1.000
_cell.length_b   1.000
_cell.length_c   1.000
_cell.angle_alpha   90.00
_cell.angle_beta   90.00
_cell.angle_gamma   90.00
#
_symmetry.space_group_name_H-M   'P 1'
#
loop_
_entity.id
_entity.type
_entity.pdbx_description
1 polymer ?
#
loop_
_entity_poly.entity_id
_entity_poly.type
_entity_poly.pdbx_seq_one_letter_code
_entity_poly.pdbx_strand_id
1 'polypeptide(L)'
;MKLRVKSLKTQLALWVFLPTVLISFVDLLMGYHDADRIATLVQEQLLKGSARTISEQLEKVDDNYEIRIPPAAFELFSNEYKDHIYFTVRTGNGKLVAGNEELLPYTGTLQMEQGYYYLSTIRGEAVRVIAYEQMLANGVGNETSITQVAQTLNSHHAFRRSLFVRTIREHLILLAIVILGLMIALRWMMQPLIQFGELLMRRPTGSLESLSVDDTPSELQPVIFAINDYVTRLNKTLSSYEQFVANTAHQLRTSFSIINSQVDFAKRNPTNGVQQQQVLADIKSTIASGSKVINQLLILAAAEQNQANTSQGRLLNVSEVIKQVVVDMALLAQQKDLDLGIDTLDERICLRASPYLLRELIANLVDNAIQHIHAGGMITLTLVLEDQQAVLRVIDNGPGIAPEHREKVFERFYRVNEEKSNSSGLGLAIAKSICDSLSASIRLTGVDQGSGLQVEVRFPAQ
;
A
#
# COMPACT_ATOMS: atom_id res chain seq x y z
N MET A 1 12.68 -20.19 0.85
CA MET A 1 12.08 -20.20 -0.51
C MET A 1 10.83 -19.32 -0.49
N LYS A 2 10.94 -18.03 -0.92
CA LYS A 2 9.77 -17.12 -0.97
C LYS A 2 8.96 -17.46 -2.22
N LEU A 3 7.89 -18.22 -2.08
CA LEU A 3 6.87 -18.36 -3.12
C LEU A 3 6.26 -16.95 -3.39
N ARG A 4 6.78 -16.24 -4.38
CA ARG A 4 6.19 -14.99 -4.87
C ARG A 4 4.93 -15.34 -5.67
N VAL A 5 3.84 -15.58 -4.98
CA VAL A 5 2.52 -15.68 -5.60
C VAL A 5 2.14 -14.27 -6.07
N LYS A 6 2.12 -14.04 -7.38
CA LYS A 6 1.84 -12.72 -7.98
C LYS A 6 0.36 -12.29 -7.84
N SER A 7 -0.55 -13.21 -7.54
CA SER A 7 -1.99 -12.93 -7.44
C SER A 7 -2.41 -12.73 -5.98
N LEU A 8 -3.01 -11.59 -5.68
CA LEU A 8 -3.61 -11.27 -4.37
C LEU A 8 -4.66 -12.31 -3.96
N LYS A 9 -5.49 -12.77 -4.93
CA LYS A 9 -6.48 -13.83 -4.72
C LYS A 9 -5.85 -15.10 -4.20
N THR A 10 -4.75 -15.52 -4.82
CA THR A 10 -4.05 -16.76 -4.43
C THR A 10 -3.36 -16.61 -3.07
N GLN A 11 -2.84 -15.43 -2.76
CA GLN A 11 -2.26 -15.17 -1.43
C GLN A 11 -3.32 -15.25 -0.33
N LEU A 12 -4.45 -14.56 -0.49
CA LEU A 12 -5.57 -14.59 0.46
C LEU A 12 -6.14 -16.01 0.63
N ALA A 13 -6.33 -16.71 -0.49
CA ALA A 13 -6.77 -18.10 -0.44
C ALA A 13 -5.79 -18.99 0.35
N LEU A 14 -4.50 -18.83 0.14
CA LEU A 14 -3.46 -19.63 0.81
C LEU A 14 -3.36 -19.32 2.31
N TRP A 15 -3.55 -18.06 2.70
CA TRP A 15 -3.57 -17.61 4.09
C TRP A 15 -4.73 -18.19 4.90
N VAL A 16 -5.89 -18.44 4.25
CA VAL A 16 -7.05 -19.07 4.92
C VAL A 16 -6.97 -20.59 4.81
N PHE A 17 -6.62 -21.12 3.64
CA PHE A 17 -6.60 -22.56 3.37
C PHE A 17 -5.54 -23.29 4.20
N LEU A 18 -4.31 -22.76 4.29
CA LEU A 18 -3.21 -23.44 4.98
C LEU A 18 -3.49 -23.68 6.48
N PRO A 19 -3.92 -22.67 7.26
CA PRO A 19 -4.29 -22.88 8.66
C PRO A 19 -5.46 -23.84 8.82
N THR A 20 -6.48 -23.75 7.94
CA THR A 20 -7.66 -24.63 7.99
C THR A 20 -7.28 -26.08 7.78
N VAL A 21 -6.43 -26.37 6.79
CA VAL A 21 -5.92 -27.73 6.53
C VAL A 21 -5.07 -28.22 7.71
N LEU A 22 -4.22 -27.35 8.27
CA LEU A 22 -3.39 -27.71 9.42
C LEU A 22 -4.24 -28.07 10.65
N ILE A 23 -5.23 -27.24 10.97
CA ILE A 23 -6.16 -27.49 12.08
C ILE A 23 -6.92 -28.78 11.84
N SER A 24 -7.50 -28.98 10.64
CA SER A 24 -8.20 -30.20 10.28
C SER A 24 -7.33 -31.44 10.38
N PHE A 25 -6.05 -31.35 10.04
CA PHE A 25 -5.11 -32.44 10.16
C PHE A 25 -4.81 -32.80 11.62
N VAL A 26 -4.60 -31.78 12.48
CA VAL A 26 -4.40 -32.00 13.92
C VAL A 26 -5.63 -32.63 14.55
N ASP A 27 -6.82 -32.14 14.21
CA ASP A 27 -8.10 -32.62 14.72
C ASP A 27 -8.38 -34.07 14.25
N LEU A 28 -8.01 -34.41 13.03
CA LEU A 28 -8.08 -35.79 12.52
C LEU A 28 -7.14 -36.75 13.29
N LEU A 29 -5.93 -36.31 13.64
CA LEU A 29 -5.01 -37.09 14.47
C LEU A 29 -5.58 -37.30 15.87
N MET A 30 -6.15 -36.27 16.49
CA MET A 30 -6.82 -36.38 17.79
C MET A 30 -8.04 -37.30 17.72
N GLY A 31 -8.87 -37.16 16.68
CA GLY A 31 -10.03 -38.03 16.45
C GLY A 31 -9.68 -39.49 16.28
N TYR A 32 -8.53 -39.84 15.72
CA TYR A 32 -8.04 -41.22 15.65
C TYR A 32 -7.74 -41.80 17.06
N HIS A 33 -7.08 -41.01 17.91
CA HIS A 33 -6.79 -41.44 19.30
C HIS A 33 -8.05 -41.54 20.14
N ASP A 34 -8.97 -40.60 19.97
CA ASP A 34 -10.25 -40.61 20.67
C ASP A 34 -11.13 -41.78 20.26
N ALA A 35 -11.16 -42.14 18.97
CA ALA A 35 -11.87 -43.31 18.48
C ALA A 35 -11.32 -44.63 19.09
N ASP A 36 -9.99 -44.76 19.21
CA ASP A 36 -9.34 -45.89 19.83
C ASP A 36 -9.64 -45.97 21.35
N ARG A 37 -9.57 -44.81 22.02
CA ARG A 37 -9.88 -44.70 23.45
C ARG A 37 -11.34 -45.06 23.73
N ILE A 38 -12.27 -44.55 22.95
CA ILE A 38 -13.71 -44.82 23.09
C ILE A 38 -13.98 -46.34 22.85
N ALA A 39 -13.40 -46.91 21.79
CA ALA A 39 -13.54 -48.31 21.47
C ALA A 39 -13.00 -49.20 22.62
N THR A 40 -11.88 -48.82 23.21
CA THR A 40 -11.30 -49.51 24.37
C THR A 40 -12.19 -49.41 25.58
N LEU A 41 -12.68 -48.22 25.91
CA LEU A 41 -13.59 -48.01 27.06
C LEU A 41 -14.88 -48.83 26.95
N VAL A 42 -15.47 -48.87 25.75
CA VAL A 42 -16.70 -49.64 25.51
C VAL A 42 -16.43 -51.11 25.68
N GLN A 43 -15.33 -51.64 25.09
CA GLN A 43 -14.97 -53.08 25.25
C GLN A 43 -14.66 -53.44 26.70
N GLU A 44 -13.95 -52.62 27.45
CA GLU A 44 -13.64 -52.82 28.85
C GLU A 44 -14.90 -52.84 29.73
N GLN A 45 -15.85 -51.92 29.42
CA GLN A 45 -17.16 -51.86 30.14
C GLN A 45 -17.98 -53.15 29.91
N LEU A 46 -18.01 -53.66 28.67
CA LEU A 46 -18.69 -54.92 28.34
C LEU A 46 -18.01 -56.10 29.01
N LEU A 47 -16.68 -56.20 28.97
CA LEU A 47 -15.92 -57.25 29.65
C LEU A 47 -16.17 -57.20 31.15
N LYS A 48 -16.19 -56.02 31.78
CA LYS A 48 -16.46 -55.90 33.22
C LYS A 48 -17.88 -56.35 33.58
N GLY A 49 -18.89 -55.94 32.79
CA GLY A 49 -20.26 -56.39 32.99
C GLY A 49 -20.36 -57.92 32.93
N SER A 50 -19.80 -58.52 31.92
CA SER A 50 -19.79 -60.00 31.77
C SER A 50 -19.04 -60.71 32.90
N ALA A 51 -17.83 -60.24 33.24
CA ALA A 51 -17.04 -60.84 34.31
C ALA A 51 -17.79 -60.79 35.66
N ARG A 52 -18.43 -59.67 35.94
CA ARG A 52 -19.26 -59.51 37.14
C ARG A 52 -20.46 -60.45 37.14
N THR A 53 -21.21 -60.50 36.03
CA THR A 53 -22.37 -61.41 35.91
C THR A 53 -21.96 -62.87 36.07
N ILE A 54 -20.85 -63.27 35.52
CA ILE A 54 -20.35 -64.66 35.68
C ILE A 54 -19.88 -64.92 37.11
N SER A 55 -19.18 -63.97 37.72
CA SER A 55 -18.67 -64.09 39.10
C SER A 55 -19.81 -64.21 40.15
N GLU A 56 -20.91 -63.45 39.96
CA GLU A 56 -22.09 -63.47 40.86
C GLU A 56 -22.83 -64.81 40.82
N GLN A 57 -22.58 -65.68 39.82
CA GLN A 57 -23.26 -66.95 39.68
C GLN A 57 -22.43 -68.14 40.24
N LEU A 58 -21.29 -67.88 40.84
CA LEU A 58 -20.49 -68.93 41.47
C LEU A 58 -20.97 -69.16 42.91
N GLU A 59 -21.43 -70.32 43.17
CA GLU A 59 -21.89 -70.75 44.49
C GLU A 59 -21.08 -71.99 44.99
N LYS A 60 -20.90 -72.09 46.32
CA LYS A 60 -20.34 -73.22 46.97
C LYS A 60 -21.46 -74.09 47.56
N VAL A 61 -21.63 -75.32 47.03
CA VAL A 61 -22.63 -76.32 47.47
C VAL A 61 -21.96 -77.52 47.89
N ASP A 62 -22.11 -77.99 49.13
CA ASP A 62 -21.57 -79.22 49.70
C ASP A 62 -20.03 -79.43 49.42
N ASP A 63 -19.22 -78.35 49.65
CA ASP A 63 -17.75 -78.36 49.42
C ASP A 63 -17.32 -78.40 47.92
N ASN A 64 -18.26 -78.44 46.99
CA ASN A 64 -18.06 -78.30 45.57
C ASN A 64 -18.43 -76.91 45.05
N TYR A 65 -17.75 -76.48 44.00
CA TYR A 65 -18.10 -75.18 43.36
C TYR A 65 -18.99 -75.47 42.15
N GLU A 66 -20.20 -74.86 42.14
CA GLU A 66 -21.10 -74.94 41.01
C GLU A 66 -21.28 -73.50 40.40
N ILE A 67 -21.31 -73.48 39.09
CA ILE A 67 -21.53 -72.20 38.35
C ILE A 67 -22.63 -72.45 37.30
N ARG A 68 -23.63 -71.62 37.30
CA ARG A 68 -24.67 -71.56 36.25
C ARG A 68 -24.54 -70.27 35.48
N ILE A 69 -23.79 -70.31 34.33
CA ILE A 69 -23.56 -69.12 33.54
C ILE A 69 -24.85 -68.80 32.76
N PRO A 70 -25.50 -67.66 33.01
CA PRO A 70 -26.67 -67.27 32.25
C PRO A 70 -26.27 -66.87 30.83
N PRO A 71 -27.08 -67.20 29.80
CA PRO A 71 -26.82 -66.77 28.41
C PRO A 71 -26.62 -65.26 28.29
N ALA A 72 -27.28 -64.46 29.12
CA ALA A 72 -27.14 -63.02 29.17
C ALA A 72 -25.73 -62.53 29.42
N ALA A 73 -24.86 -63.33 30.08
CA ALA A 73 -23.44 -62.94 30.28
C ALA A 73 -22.68 -62.81 28.97
N PHE A 74 -23.10 -63.54 27.91
CA PHE A 74 -22.48 -63.57 26.61
C PHE A 74 -23.30 -62.84 25.54
N GLU A 75 -24.59 -62.55 25.77
CA GLU A 75 -25.41 -61.80 24.82
C GLU A 75 -24.86 -60.43 24.55
N LEU A 76 -24.18 -59.76 25.49
CA LEU A 76 -23.53 -58.49 25.36
C LEU A 76 -22.44 -58.48 24.24
N PHE A 77 -21.90 -59.63 23.87
CA PHE A 77 -20.90 -59.81 22.83
C PHE A 77 -21.45 -60.35 21.52
N SER A 78 -22.78 -60.62 21.47
CA SER A 78 -23.42 -61.08 20.25
C SER A 78 -23.46 -59.92 19.24
N ASN A 79 -22.47 -59.86 18.36
CA ASN A 79 -22.36 -58.85 17.35
C ASN A 79 -22.03 -59.46 15.97
N GLU A 80 -22.18 -58.70 14.93
CA GLU A 80 -21.96 -59.10 13.54
C GLU A 80 -20.45 -59.43 13.23
N TYR A 81 -19.55 -59.06 14.12
CA TYR A 81 -18.09 -59.15 13.89
C TYR A 81 -17.45 -60.48 14.31
N LYS A 82 -18.27 -61.43 14.78
CA LYS A 82 -17.85 -62.80 15.13
C LYS A 82 -16.67 -62.85 16.09
N ASP A 83 -16.74 -62.07 17.17
CA ASP A 83 -15.76 -62.17 18.24
C ASP A 83 -15.84 -63.53 18.94
N HIS A 84 -14.66 -64.09 19.23
CA HIS A 84 -14.53 -65.21 20.08
C HIS A 84 -14.43 -64.76 21.53
N ILE A 85 -15.24 -65.38 22.42
CA ILE A 85 -15.26 -65.10 23.85
C ILE A 85 -14.68 -66.35 24.57
N TYR A 86 -13.74 -66.07 25.43
CA TYR A 86 -13.17 -67.04 26.33
C TYR A 86 -13.41 -66.55 27.76
N PHE A 87 -13.65 -67.54 28.65
CA PHE A 87 -13.77 -67.22 30.07
C PHE A 87 -13.12 -68.32 30.92
N THR A 88 -12.65 -67.94 32.10
CA THR A 88 -12.23 -68.88 33.13
C THR A 88 -12.74 -68.34 34.48
N VAL A 89 -13.18 -69.29 35.33
CA VAL A 89 -13.47 -69.04 36.73
C VAL A 89 -12.63 -69.91 37.58
N ARG A 90 -11.85 -69.25 38.45
CA ARG A 90 -10.93 -69.97 39.38
C ARG A 90 -11.25 -69.54 40.82
N THR A 91 -10.98 -70.46 41.74
CA THR A 91 -11.01 -70.14 43.17
C THR A 91 -9.78 -69.28 43.52
N GLY A 92 -9.77 -68.59 44.65
CA GLY A 92 -8.60 -67.86 45.15
C GLY A 92 -7.34 -68.70 45.29
N ASN A 93 -7.48 -70.02 45.45
CA ASN A 93 -6.34 -71.01 45.49
C ASN A 93 -5.92 -71.37 44.08
N GLY A 94 -6.43 -70.81 43.00
CA GLY A 94 -6.04 -71.11 41.63
C GLY A 94 -6.70 -72.29 40.97
N LYS A 95 -7.55 -73.10 41.64
CA LYS A 95 -8.26 -74.28 41.09
C LYS A 95 -9.30 -73.78 40.04
N LEU A 96 -9.19 -74.37 38.82
CA LEU A 96 -10.17 -74.12 37.77
C LEU A 96 -11.54 -74.72 38.14
N VAL A 97 -12.59 -73.91 38.12
CA VAL A 97 -13.97 -74.34 38.35
C VAL A 97 -14.69 -74.54 37.02
N ALA A 98 -14.55 -73.60 36.10
CA ALA A 98 -15.19 -73.68 34.79
C ALA A 98 -14.46 -72.80 33.76
N GLY A 99 -14.64 -73.05 32.46
CA GLY A 99 -14.15 -72.29 31.36
C GLY A 99 -13.07 -72.88 30.53
N ASN A 100 -12.37 -72.01 29.76
CA ASN A 100 -11.34 -72.44 28.79
C ASN A 100 -9.95 -72.49 29.41
N GLU A 101 -9.30 -73.68 29.41
CA GLU A 101 -7.96 -73.84 29.92
C GLU A 101 -6.87 -73.02 29.18
N GLU A 102 -7.13 -72.67 27.94
CA GLU A 102 -6.23 -71.88 27.11
C GLU A 102 -6.02 -70.43 27.63
N LEU A 103 -6.90 -69.95 28.48
CA LEU A 103 -6.77 -68.64 29.13
C LEU A 103 -5.93 -68.83 30.42
N LEU A 104 -4.68 -68.41 30.33
CA LEU A 104 -3.74 -68.52 31.43
C LEU A 104 -4.18 -67.78 32.67
N PRO A 105 -3.95 -68.31 33.89
CA PRO A 105 -4.32 -67.61 35.11
C PRO A 105 -3.56 -66.31 35.23
N TYR A 106 -4.27 -65.28 35.69
CA TYR A 106 -3.64 -64.01 36.02
C TYR A 106 -2.81 -64.16 37.30
N THR A 107 -1.55 -63.73 37.25
CA THR A 107 -0.58 -63.88 38.32
C THR A 107 -0.30 -62.61 39.13
N GLY A 108 -0.93 -61.50 38.76
CA GLY A 108 -0.79 -60.21 39.44
C GLY A 108 -1.67 -60.06 40.68
N THR A 109 -1.45 -59.02 41.47
CA THR A 109 -2.30 -58.65 42.59
C THR A 109 -3.56 -57.98 42.07
N LEU A 110 -4.74 -58.49 42.50
CA LEU A 110 -6.02 -57.89 42.17
C LEU A 110 -6.56 -57.12 43.38
N GLN A 111 -7.33 -56.08 43.11
CA GLN A 111 -8.10 -55.40 44.13
C GLN A 111 -9.54 -55.90 44.04
N MET A 112 -10.19 -56.13 45.19
CA MET A 112 -11.56 -56.61 45.23
C MET A 112 -12.52 -55.69 44.46
N GLU A 113 -13.35 -56.30 43.62
CA GLU A 113 -14.36 -55.64 42.77
C GLU A 113 -13.80 -54.65 41.72
N GLN A 114 -12.50 -54.62 41.55
CA GLN A 114 -11.84 -53.88 40.47
C GLN A 114 -11.42 -54.83 39.35
N GLY A 115 -11.70 -54.43 38.10
CA GLY A 115 -11.24 -55.14 36.91
C GLY A 115 -9.82 -54.72 36.54
N TYR A 116 -8.93 -55.65 36.31
CA TYR A 116 -7.63 -55.41 35.72
C TYR A 116 -7.61 -55.89 34.27
N TYR A 117 -7.31 -54.98 33.36
CA TYR A 117 -7.38 -55.20 31.92
C TYR A 117 -5.99 -55.41 31.35
N TYR A 118 -5.82 -56.41 30.47
CA TYR A 118 -4.57 -56.69 29.78
C TYR A 118 -4.82 -57.32 28.41
N LEU A 119 -3.78 -57.30 27.57
CA LEU A 119 -3.80 -58.00 26.29
C LEU A 119 -3.12 -59.35 26.41
N SER A 120 -3.71 -60.36 25.78
CA SER A 120 -3.17 -61.72 25.69
C SER A 120 -3.37 -62.27 24.28
N THR A 121 -2.87 -63.44 24.02
CA THR A 121 -3.05 -64.13 22.74
C THR A 121 -3.60 -65.54 23.00
N ILE A 122 -4.71 -65.87 22.34
CA ILE A 122 -5.32 -67.21 22.40
C ILE A 122 -5.46 -67.71 20.97
N ARG A 123 -4.96 -68.89 20.67
CA ARG A 123 -4.98 -69.50 19.32
C ARG A 123 -4.42 -68.59 18.21
N GLY A 124 -3.46 -67.72 18.53
CA GLY A 124 -2.87 -66.78 17.58
C GLY A 124 -3.66 -65.49 17.37
N GLU A 125 -4.83 -65.33 18.00
CA GLU A 125 -5.63 -64.10 17.96
C GLU A 125 -5.39 -63.26 19.21
N ALA A 126 -5.19 -61.95 19.02
CA ALA A 126 -5.04 -61.01 20.11
C ALA A 126 -6.40 -60.81 20.80
N VAL A 127 -6.42 -60.91 22.13
CA VAL A 127 -7.60 -60.78 22.97
C VAL A 127 -7.39 -59.75 24.05
N ARG A 128 -8.43 -58.96 24.34
CA ARG A 128 -8.51 -58.12 25.54
C ARG A 128 -9.12 -58.93 26.67
N VAL A 129 -8.41 -58.99 27.79
CA VAL A 129 -8.82 -59.78 28.95
C VAL A 129 -9.09 -58.85 30.13
N ILE A 130 -10.13 -59.17 30.87
CA ILE A 130 -10.35 -58.69 32.24
C ILE A 130 -10.10 -59.79 33.25
N ALA A 131 -9.36 -59.52 34.31
CA ALA A 131 -9.30 -60.32 35.51
C ALA A 131 -10.10 -59.55 36.60
N TYR A 132 -11.11 -60.24 37.17
CA TYR A 132 -12.02 -59.65 38.15
C TYR A 132 -12.11 -60.57 39.37
N GLU A 133 -11.79 -59.99 40.54
CA GLU A 133 -11.85 -60.74 41.83
C GLU A 133 -13.06 -60.33 42.61
N GLN A 134 -13.79 -61.33 43.12
CA GLN A 134 -14.99 -61.11 43.92
C GLN A 134 -15.04 -62.13 45.07
N MET A 135 -15.65 -61.73 46.19
CA MET A 135 -15.97 -62.67 47.30
C MET A 135 -17.06 -63.66 46.90
N LEU A 136 -16.90 -64.91 47.30
CA LEU A 136 -17.93 -65.94 47.09
C LEU A 136 -19.17 -65.67 47.97
N ALA A 137 -20.35 -65.75 47.37
CA ALA A 137 -21.61 -65.43 48.03
C ALA A 137 -21.95 -66.36 49.23
N ASN A 138 -21.51 -67.63 49.23
CA ASN A 138 -21.77 -68.63 50.29
C ASN A 138 -20.47 -69.24 50.84
N GLY A 139 -19.29 -68.53 50.70
CA GLY A 139 -18.00 -68.99 51.17
C GLY A 139 -17.84 -68.92 52.70
N VAL A 140 -17.25 -69.90 53.33
CA VAL A 140 -16.85 -69.88 54.76
C VAL A 140 -15.54 -69.12 54.88
N GLY A 141 -15.55 -67.89 55.42
CA GLY A 141 -14.38 -67.04 55.53
C GLY A 141 -14.18 -66.07 54.34
N ASN A 142 -12.96 -65.63 54.09
CA ASN A 142 -12.58 -64.70 53.00
C ASN A 142 -12.26 -65.44 51.68
N GLU A 143 -13.07 -66.48 51.29
CA GLU A 143 -12.85 -67.18 50.01
C GLU A 143 -13.21 -66.19 48.83
N THR A 144 -12.26 -66.06 47.91
CA THR A 144 -12.40 -65.23 46.70
C THR A 144 -12.45 -66.07 45.43
N SER A 145 -13.05 -65.53 44.39
CA SER A 145 -13.01 -66.10 43.05
C SER A 145 -12.40 -65.08 42.08
N ILE A 146 -11.64 -65.60 41.11
CA ILE A 146 -11.07 -64.83 40.02
C ILE A 146 -11.75 -65.24 38.72
N THR A 147 -12.54 -64.34 38.18
CA THR A 147 -13.19 -64.53 36.91
C THR A 147 -12.40 -63.77 35.83
N GLN A 148 -11.95 -64.46 34.81
CA GLN A 148 -11.33 -63.83 33.64
C GLN A 148 -12.28 -63.98 32.44
N VAL A 149 -12.49 -62.89 31.74
CA VAL A 149 -13.24 -62.90 30.46
C VAL A 149 -12.36 -62.25 29.39
N ALA A 150 -12.25 -62.89 28.27
CA ALA A 150 -11.48 -62.42 27.14
C ALA A 150 -12.34 -62.36 25.88
N GLN A 151 -12.11 -61.35 25.09
CA GLN A 151 -12.74 -61.11 23.81
C GLN A 151 -11.71 -60.77 22.74
N THR A 152 -11.86 -61.30 21.53
CA THR A 152 -11.05 -60.90 20.37
C THR A 152 -11.32 -59.43 20.02
N LEU A 153 -10.39 -58.82 19.25
CA LEU A 153 -10.41 -57.39 18.94
C LEU A 153 -11.17 -57.03 17.65
N ASN A 154 -11.92 -58.00 17.05
CA ASN A 154 -12.60 -57.75 15.77
C ASN A 154 -13.62 -56.63 15.86
N SER A 155 -14.51 -56.68 16.84
CA SER A 155 -15.49 -55.58 17.06
C SER A 155 -14.84 -54.28 17.48
N HIS A 156 -13.79 -54.35 18.30
CA HIS A 156 -12.99 -53.18 18.66
C HIS A 156 -12.43 -52.46 17.42
N HIS A 157 -11.78 -53.20 16.51
CA HIS A 157 -11.25 -52.62 15.28
C HIS A 157 -12.33 -52.11 14.34
N ALA A 158 -13.44 -52.84 14.21
CA ALA A 158 -14.56 -52.42 13.40
C ALA A 158 -15.23 -51.14 13.95
N PHE A 159 -15.45 -51.08 15.26
CA PHE A 159 -16.05 -49.93 15.93
C PHE A 159 -15.13 -48.67 15.83
N ARG A 160 -13.84 -48.84 16.13
CA ARG A 160 -12.84 -47.79 15.94
C ARG A 160 -12.83 -47.27 14.51
N ARG A 161 -12.81 -48.18 13.51
CA ARG A 161 -12.88 -47.79 12.09
C ARG A 161 -14.13 -47.03 11.74
N SER A 162 -15.28 -47.49 12.25
CA SER A 162 -16.59 -46.79 12.01
C SER A 162 -16.59 -45.39 12.56
N LEU A 163 -16.10 -45.18 13.78
CA LEU A 163 -15.98 -43.87 14.41
C LEU A 163 -15.03 -42.96 13.57
N PHE A 164 -13.87 -43.47 13.21
CA PHE A 164 -12.87 -42.72 12.47
C PHE A 164 -13.36 -42.33 11.06
N VAL A 165 -13.99 -43.24 10.32
CA VAL A 165 -14.56 -42.96 9.01
C VAL A 165 -15.67 -41.89 9.12
N ARG A 166 -16.48 -41.90 10.17
CA ARG A 166 -17.45 -40.88 10.43
C ARG A 166 -16.78 -39.52 10.64
N THR A 167 -15.76 -39.46 11.47
CA THR A 167 -14.97 -38.25 11.71
C THR A 167 -14.35 -37.69 10.41
N ILE A 168 -13.73 -38.56 9.60
CA ILE A 168 -13.19 -38.15 8.29
C ILE A 168 -14.28 -37.52 7.41
N ARG A 169 -15.44 -38.16 7.32
CA ARG A 169 -16.55 -37.66 6.49
C ARG A 169 -17.03 -36.29 6.93
N GLU A 170 -17.20 -36.09 8.24
CA GLU A 170 -17.60 -34.81 8.82
C GLU A 170 -16.58 -33.71 8.52
N HIS A 171 -15.27 -33.99 8.63
CA HIS A 171 -14.19 -33.04 8.30
C HIS A 171 -14.13 -32.72 6.80
N LEU A 172 -14.35 -33.71 5.92
CA LEU A 172 -14.37 -33.46 4.47
C LEU A 172 -15.53 -32.56 4.07
N ILE A 173 -16.71 -32.74 4.68
CA ILE A 173 -17.87 -31.86 4.45
C ILE A 173 -17.56 -30.45 4.94
N LEU A 174 -17.03 -30.29 6.14
CA LEU A 174 -16.64 -29.00 6.69
C LEU A 174 -15.63 -28.29 5.79
N LEU A 175 -14.60 -28.99 5.36
CA LEU A 175 -13.57 -28.45 4.48
C LEU A 175 -14.16 -27.99 3.14
N ALA A 176 -15.07 -28.77 2.56
CA ALA A 176 -15.77 -28.40 1.32
C ALA A 176 -16.61 -27.13 1.49
N ILE A 177 -17.33 -26.98 2.63
CA ILE A 177 -18.09 -25.79 2.95
C ILE A 177 -17.18 -24.57 3.09
N VAL A 178 -16.04 -24.71 3.80
CA VAL A 178 -15.06 -23.61 3.98
C VAL A 178 -14.46 -23.19 2.65
N ILE A 179 -14.09 -24.13 1.77
CA ILE A 179 -13.54 -23.83 0.44
C ILE A 179 -14.58 -23.12 -0.41
N LEU A 180 -15.82 -23.59 -0.42
CA LEU A 180 -16.89 -22.97 -1.18
C LEU A 180 -17.19 -21.56 -0.68
N GLY A 181 -17.30 -21.38 0.62
CA GLY A 181 -17.48 -20.07 1.25
C GLY A 181 -16.35 -19.10 0.94
N LEU A 182 -15.09 -19.58 0.98
CA LEU A 182 -13.94 -18.78 0.64
C LEU A 182 -13.94 -18.35 -0.84
N MET A 183 -14.30 -19.24 -1.76
CA MET A 183 -14.40 -18.90 -3.17
C MET A 183 -15.47 -17.83 -3.44
N ILE A 184 -16.62 -17.96 -2.79
CA ILE A 184 -17.72 -16.98 -2.89
C ILE A 184 -17.27 -15.63 -2.31
N ALA A 185 -16.70 -15.62 -1.10
CA ALA A 185 -16.23 -14.41 -0.42
C ALA A 185 -15.14 -13.68 -1.26
N LEU A 186 -14.14 -14.40 -1.78
CA LEU A 186 -13.11 -13.83 -2.64
C LEU A 186 -13.68 -13.26 -3.94
N ARG A 187 -14.69 -13.91 -4.52
CA ARG A 187 -15.35 -13.39 -5.72
C ARG A 187 -16.07 -12.06 -5.43
N TRP A 188 -16.84 -12.02 -4.37
CA TRP A 188 -17.58 -10.81 -3.97
C TRP A 188 -16.66 -9.67 -3.58
N MET A 189 -15.62 -9.96 -2.80
CA MET A 189 -14.64 -8.95 -2.36
C MET A 189 -13.81 -8.35 -3.51
N MET A 190 -13.52 -9.14 -4.57
CA MET A 190 -12.74 -8.68 -5.71
C MET A 190 -13.56 -8.00 -6.79
N GLN A 191 -14.87 -8.19 -6.81
CA GLN A 191 -15.74 -7.63 -7.84
C GLN A 191 -15.67 -6.10 -7.93
N PRO A 192 -15.74 -5.32 -6.83
CA PRO A 192 -15.64 -3.87 -6.88
C PRO A 192 -14.30 -3.38 -7.44
N LEU A 193 -13.20 -4.06 -7.10
CA LEU A 193 -11.86 -3.71 -7.60
C LEU A 193 -11.74 -3.93 -9.11
N ILE A 194 -12.31 -5.02 -9.62
CA ILE A 194 -12.33 -5.30 -11.06
C ILE A 194 -13.19 -4.26 -11.79
N GLN A 195 -14.38 -3.95 -11.28
CA GLN A 195 -15.28 -2.93 -11.84
C GLN A 195 -14.62 -1.56 -11.88
N PHE A 196 -13.93 -1.18 -10.79
CA PHE A 196 -13.17 0.06 -10.73
C PHE A 196 -12.05 0.11 -11.79
N GLY A 197 -11.30 -0.99 -11.97
CA GLY A 197 -10.30 -1.09 -13.02
C GLY A 197 -10.87 -0.97 -14.43
N GLU A 198 -12.01 -1.60 -14.70
CA GLU A 198 -12.71 -1.48 -15.98
C GLU A 198 -13.23 -0.06 -16.23
N LEU A 199 -13.76 0.59 -15.21
CA LEU A 199 -14.24 1.98 -15.29
C LEU A 199 -13.10 2.93 -15.67
N LEU A 200 -11.91 2.74 -15.09
CA LEU A 200 -10.71 3.50 -15.44
C LEU A 200 -10.25 3.23 -16.89
N MET A 201 -10.26 1.98 -17.32
CA MET A 201 -9.83 1.62 -18.68
C MET A 201 -10.80 2.06 -19.78
N ARG A 202 -12.09 2.13 -19.49
CA ARG A 202 -13.12 2.59 -20.43
C ARG A 202 -13.21 4.11 -20.57
N ARG A 203 -12.48 4.87 -19.76
CA ARG A 203 -12.47 6.33 -19.88
C ARG A 203 -11.89 6.76 -21.21
N PRO A 204 -12.54 7.72 -21.91
CA PRO A 204 -11.98 8.31 -23.11
C PRO A 204 -10.63 8.95 -22.80
N THR A 205 -9.69 8.84 -23.73
CA THR A 205 -8.40 9.54 -23.65
C THR A 205 -8.67 11.06 -23.58
N GLY A 206 -8.25 11.70 -22.48
CA GLY A 206 -8.47 13.13 -22.25
C GLY A 206 -9.68 13.47 -21.37
N SER A 207 -10.46 12.52 -20.89
CA SER A 207 -11.50 12.80 -19.89
C SER A 207 -10.86 13.16 -18.55
N LEU A 208 -11.07 14.41 -18.13
CA LEU A 208 -10.54 15.00 -16.90
C LEU A 208 -11.63 15.21 -15.84
N GLU A 209 -12.73 14.46 -15.95
CA GLU A 209 -13.81 14.48 -14.96
C GLU A 209 -13.42 13.75 -13.68
N SER A 210 -13.92 14.22 -12.54
CA SER A 210 -13.71 13.58 -11.26
C SER A 210 -14.41 12.21 -11.20
N LEU A 211 -13.83 11.26 -10.49
CA LEU A 211 -14.44 9.98 -10.19
C LEU A 211 -15.43 10.13 -9.04
N SER A 212 -16.64 9.57 -9.19
CA SER A 212 -17.63 9.53 -8.11
C SER A 212 -17.18 8.59 -7.00
N VAL A 213 -17.48 8.97 -5.75
CA VAL A 213 -17.14 8.20 -4.54
C VAL A 213 -18.35 7.44 -4.02
N ASP A 214 -19.57 7.76 -4.50
CA ASP A 214 -20.83 7.40 -3.85
C ASP A 214 -21.12 5.89 -3.73
N ASP A 215 -20.65 5.07 -4.66
CA ASP A 215 -20.89 3.61 -4.65
C ASP A 215 -19.60 2.79 -4.44
N THR A 216 -18.57 3.40 -3.86
CA THR A 216 -17.26 2.76 -3.77
C THR A 216 -16.95 2.32 -2.35
N PRO A 217 -16.41 1.09 -2.14
CA PRO A 217 -15.94 0.63 -0.84
C PRO A 217 -14.99 1.64 -0.18
N SER A 218 -15.09 1.77 1.15
CA SER A 218 -14.28 2.70 1.94
C SER A 218 -12.79 2.54 1.72
N GLU A 219 -12.34 1.32 1.45
CA GLU A 219 -10.93 0.96 1.20
C GLU A 219 -10.38 1.51 -0.11
N LEU A 220 -11.24 1.81 -1.08
CA LEU A 220 -10.86 2.41 -2.37
C LEU A 220 -10.97 3.93 -2.39
N GLN A 221 -11.68 4.54 -1.45
CA GLN A 221 -11.85 6.00 -1.38
C GLN A 221 -10.52 6.78 -1.38
N PRO A 222 -9.47 6.38 -0.60
CA PRO A 222 -8.19 7.09 -0.63
C PRO A 222 -7.53 7.09 -2.02
N VAL A 223 -7.71 5.99 -2.78
CA VAL A 223 -7.18 5.88 -4.14
C VAL A 223 -7.93 6.81 -5.09
N ILE A 224 -9.26 6.89 -4.96
CA ILE A 224 -10.10 7.78 -5.77
C ILE A 224 -9.75 9.26 -5.46
N PHE A 225 -9.59 9.63 -4.19
CA PHE A 225 -9.16 10.96 -3.81
C PHE A 225 -7.80 11.33 -4.41
N ALA A 226 -6.82 10.42 -4.35
CA ALA A 226 -5.51 10.65 -4.95
C ALA A 226 -5.58 10.83 -6.47
N ILE A 227 -6.40 10.05 -7.16
CA ILE A 227 -6.63 10.17 -8.61
C ILE A 227 -7.32 11.51 -8.92
N ASN A 228 -8.37 11.88 -8.18
CA ASN A 228 -9.09 13.14 -8.39
C ASN A 228 -8.21 14.37 -8.15
N ASP A 229 -7.34 14.34 -7.12
CA ASP A 229 -6.35 15.39 -6.89
C ASP A 229 -5.37 15.49 -8.06
N TYR A 230 -4.86 14.35 -8.55
CA TYR A 230 -3.97 14.31 -9.72
C TYR A 230 -4.67 14.87 -10.98
N VAL A 231 -5.91 14.48 -11.25
CA VAL A 231 -6.72 14.97 -12.36
C VAL A 231 -6.94 16.49 -12.24
N THR A 232 -7.23 16.98 -11.04
CA THR A 232 -7.41 18.41 -10.78
C THR A 232 -6.13 19.21 -11.07
N ARG A 233 -4.98 18.72 -10.63
CA ARG A 233 -3.67 19.33 -10.93
C ARG A 233 -3.36 19.29 -12.42
N LEU A 234 -3.63 18.18 -13.08
CA LEU A 234 -3.43 18.04 -14.52
C LEU A 234 -4.32 19.01 -15.31
N ASN A 235 -5.59 19.14 -14.94
CA ASN A 235 -6.52 20.10 -15.52
C ASN A 235 -5.99 21.53 -15.41
N LYS A 236 -5.55 21.91 -14.21
CA LYS A 236 -4.99 23.25 -13.98
C LYS A 236 -3.77 23.52 -14.86
N THR A 237 -2.89 22.51 -15.00
CA THR A 237 -1.69 22.62 -15.85
C THR A 237 -2.06 22.76 -17.32
N LEU A 238 -2.99 21.93 -17.82
CA LEU A 238 -3.45 21.98 -19.20
C LEU A 238 -4.14 23.30 -19.54
N SER A 239 -5.05 23.78 -18.70
CA SER A 239 -5.72 25.06 -18.90
C SER A 239 -4.72 26.22 -18.93
N SER A 240 -3.71 26.22 -18.05
CA SER A 240 -2.64 27.20 -18.06
C SER A 240 -1.82 27.13 -19.35
N TYR A 241 -1.56 25.93 -19.86
CA TYR A 241 -0.83 25.73 -21.11
C TYR A 241 -1.66 26.19 -22.33
N GLU A 242 -2.94 25.88 -22.39
CA GLU A 242 -3.84 26.33 -23.46
C GLU A 242 -3.93 27.88 -23.49
N GLN A 243 -4.08 28.51 -22.34
CA GLN A 243 -4.09 29.98 -22.23
C GLN A 243 -2.76 30.58 -22.66
N PHE A 244 -1.64 29.95 -22.28
CA PHE A 244 -0.30 30.36 -22.72
C PHE A 244 -0.15 30.30 -24.24
N VAL A 245 -0.56 29.22 -24.89
CA VAL A 245 -0.49 29.05 -26.35
C VAL A 245 -1.39 30.06 -27.04
N ALA A 246 -2.62 30.26 -26.57
CA ALA A 246 -3.57 31.23 -27.13
C ALA A 246 -3.04 32.67 -27.05
N ASN A 247 -2.52 33.09 -25.88
CA ASN A 247 -1.97 34.44 -25.69
C ASN A 247 -0.71 34.67 -26.54
N THR A 248 0.16 33.67 -26.62
CA THR A 248 1.35 33.70 -27.48
C THR A 248 0.98 33.88 -28.96
N ALA A 249 0.04 33.08 -29.44
CA ALA A 249 -0.44 33.17 -30.82
C ALA A 249 -1.05 34.54 -31.12
N HIS A 250 -1.79 35.10 -30.17
CA HIS A 250 -2.39 36.45 -30.30
C HIS A 250 -1.32 37.55 -30.39
N GLN A 251 -0.28 37.52 -29.53
CA GLN A 251 0.81 38.51 -29.55
C GLN A 251 1.63 38.43 -30.83
N LEU A 252 1.96 37.21 -31.31
CA LEU A 252 2.66 37.05 -32.59
C LEU A 252 1.83 37.54 -33.76
N ARG A 253 0.52 37.21 -33.80
CA ARG A 253 -0.42 37.68 -34.85
C ARG A 253 -0.46 39.21 -34.90
N THR A 254 -0.54 39.87 -33.73
CA THR A 254 -0.55 41.34 -33.62
C THR A 254 0.74 41.91 -34.15
N SER A 255 1.90 41.40 -33.77
CA SER A 255 3.21 41.84 -34.29
C SER A 255 3.32 41.70 -35.81
N PHE A 256 2.92 40.54 -36.37
CA PHE A 256 2.91 40.37 -37.82
C PHE A 256 1.92 41.28 -38.56
N SER A 257 0.76 41.53 -37.96
CA SER A 257 -0.23 42.44 -38.53
C SER A 257 0.30 43.89 -38.58
N ILE A 258 1.01 44.35 -37.54
CA ILE A 258 1.66 45.66 -37.51
C ILE A 258 2.74 45.74 -38.58
N ILE A 259 3.61 44.72 -38.70
CA ILE A 259 4.67 44.67 -39.72
C ILE A 259 4.06 44.74 -41.12
N ASN A 260 3.02 43.94 -41.40
CA ASN A 260 2.33 43.98 -42.69
C ASN A 260 1.74 45.39 -43.00
N SER A 261 1.08 46.01 -42.01
CA SER A 261 0.54 47.35 -42.16
C SER A 261 1.63 48.38 -42.45
N GLN A 262 2.77 48.32 -41.75
CA GLN A 262 3.90 49.22 -41.95
C GLN A 262 4.54 49.00 -43.34
N VAL A 263 4.68 47.77 -43.82
CA VAL A 263 5.18 47.45 -45.14
C VAL A 263 4.20 47.94 -46.21
N ASP A 264 2.88 47.79 -46.05
CA ASP A 264 1.89 48.30 -47.01
C ASP A 264 1.85 49.80 -47.02
N PHE A 265 2.02 50.45 -45.86
CA PHE A 265 2.16 51.91 -45.79
C PHE A 265 3.40 52.41 -46.55
N ALA A 266 4.56 51.78 -46.37
CA ALA A 266 5.81 52.09 -47.09
C ALA A 266 5.68 51.90 -48.60
N LYS A 267 4.93 50.90 -49.07
CA LYS A 267 4.67 50.67 -50.49
C LYS A 267 3.77 51.74 -51.12
N ARG A 268 2.78 52.21 -50.37
CA ARG A 268 1.80 53.21 -50.89
C ARG A 268 2.32 54.63 -50.88
N ASN A 269 3.37 54.94 -50.08
CA ASN A 269 3.95 56.27 -49.95
C ASN A 269 5.43 56.28 -50.27
N PRO A 270 5.87 56.18 -51.55
CA PRO A 270 7.25 56.07 -51.95
C PRO A 270 8.11 57.32 -51.89
N THR A 271 7.55 58.49 -51.41
CA THR A 271 8.09 59.78 -51.82
C THR A 271 8.95 60.58 -50.85
N ASN A 272 9.31 60.11 -49.65
CA ASN A 272 10.22 60.85 -48.77
C ASN A 272 11.19 59.91 -48.05
N GLY A 273 12.50 60.06 -48.33
CA GLY A 273 13.56 59.26 -47.72
C GLY A 273 13.57 59.24 -46.18
N VAL A 274 13.12 60.36 -45.55
CA VAL A 274 12.98 60.47 -44.09
C VAL A 274 11.83 59.58 -43.54
N GLN A 275 10.66 59.61 -44.18
CA GLN A 275 9.51 58.79 -43.80
C GLN A 275 9.78 57.28 -44.03
N GLN A 276 10.49 56.98 -45.10
CA GLN A 276 10.88 55.62 -45.39
C GLN A 276 11.90 55.03 -44.36
N GLN A 277 12.84 55.86 -43.90
CA GLN A 277 13.72 55.49 -42.80
C GLN A 277 12.98 55.29 -41.50
N GLN A 278 11.98 56.09 -41.19
CA GLN A 278 11.15 55.94 -40.00
C GLN A 278 10.34 54.63 -40.02
N VAL A 279 9.67 54.31 -41.13
CA VAL A 279 8.91 53.07 -41.27
C VAL A 279 9.83 51.81 -41.15
N LEU A 280 11.06 51.89 -41.76
CA LEU A 280 12.01 50.80 -41.58
C LEU A 280 12.49 50.65 -40.13
N ALA A 281 12.69 51.76 -39.42
CA ALA A 281 13.00 51.74 -37.99
C ALA A 281 11.87 51.13 -37.16
N ASP A 282 10.60 51.48 -37.46
CA ASP A 282 9.40 50.94 -36.78
C ASP A 282 9.22 49.45 -37.06
N ILE A 283 9.43 49.01 -38.30
CA ILE A 283 9.45 47.59 -38.65
C ILE A 283 10.55 46.84 -37.88
N LYS A 284 11.77 47.38 -37.83
CA LYS A 284 12.89 46.81 -37.07
C LYS A 284 12.57 46.68 -35.58
N SER A 285 11.94 47.70 -34.99
CA SER A 285 11.49 47.72 -33.60
C SER A 285 10.44 46.62 -33.34
N THR A 286 9.43 46.49 -34.24
CA THR A 286 8.39 45.47 -34.13
C THR A 286 8.96 44.05 -34.24
N ILE A 287 9.92 43.81 -35.14
CA ILE A 287 10.62 42.55 -35.27
C ILE A 287 11.42 42.24 -33.98
N ALA A 288 12.14 43.22 -33.44
CA ALA A 288 12.90 43.06 -32.21
C ALA A 288 11.99 42.70 -31.02
N SER A 289 10.79 43.34 -30.92
CA SER A 289 9.80 43.04 -29.91
C SER A 289 9.24 41.64 -30.05
N GLY A 290 8.90 41.18 -31.26
CA GLY A 290 8.47 39.80 -31.54
C GLY A 290 9.54 38.76 -31.21
N SER A 291 10.78 39.04 -31.56
CA SER A 291 11.95 38.17 -31.25
C SER A 291 12.19 38.08 -29.74
N LYS A 292 11.98 39.20 -28.99
CA LYS A 292 12.04 39.20 -27.52
C LYS A 292 11.00 38.27 -26.92
N VAL A 293 9.77 38.27 -27.40
CA VAL A 293 8.71 37.36 -26.95
C VAL A 293 9.09 35.90 -27.20
N ILE A 294 9.58 35.57 -28.41
CA ILE A 294 10.01 34.22 -28.74
C ILE A 294 11.15 33.76 -27.80
N ASN A 295 12.14 34.60 -27.56
CA ASN A 295 13.22 34.27 -26.62
C ASN A 295 12.73 34.06 -25.18
N GLN A 296 11.78 34.88 -24.73
CA GLN A 296 11.13 34.73 -23.42
C GLN A 296 10.39 33.39 -23.28
N LEU A 297 9.76 32.91 -24.36
CA LEU A 297 9.10 31.60 -24.39
C LEU A 297 10.11 30.46 -24.32
N LEU A 298 11.24 30.59 -25.03
CA LEU A 298 12.32 29.59 -24.99
C LEU A 298 12.97 29.51 -23.60
N ILE A 299 13.17 30.65 -22.93
CA ILE A 299 13.68 30.70 -21.55
C ILE A 299 12.72 30.02 -20.59
N LEU A 300 11.43 30.32 -20.70
CA LEU A 300 10.40 29.70 -19.87
C LEU A 300 10.38 28.17 -20.04
N ALA A 301 10.41 27.69 -21.28
CA ALA A 301 10.48 26.25 -21.57
C ALA A 301 11.75 25.61 -21.02
N ALA A 302 12.91 26.27 -21.14
CA ALA A 302 14.18 25.79 -20.59
C ALA A 302 14.17 25.76 -19.04
N ALA A 303 13.58 26.75 -18.38
CA ALA A 303 13.44 26.78 -16.92
C ALA A 303 12.54 25.64 -16.42
N GLU A 304 11.43 25.38 -17.08
CA GLU A 304 10.54 24.27 -16.74
C GLU A 304 11.19 22.89 -16.93
N GLN A 305 11.96 22.71 -17.98
CA GLN A 305 12.68 21.47 -18.24
C GLN A 305 13.79 21.21 -17.20
N ASN A 306 14.48 22.26 -16.73
CA ASN A 306 15.55 22.15 -15.74
C ASN A 306 15.07 21.90 -14.31
N GLN A 307 13.78 22.10 -13.97
CA GLN A 307 13.22 21.66 -12.68
C GLN A 307 13.40 20.16 -12.43
N ALA A 308 13.49 19.35 -13.49
CA ALA A 308 13.74 17.90 -13.39
C ALA A 308 15.23 17.52 -13.20
N ASN A 309 16.18 18.44 -13.44
CA ASN A 309 17.63 18.13 -13.51
C ASN A 309 18.51 19.15 -12.75
N THR A 310 18.22 19.39 -11.48
CA THR A 310 18.98 20.32 -10.61
C THR A 310 20.48 19.98 -10.47
N SER A 311 20.92 18.81 -10.91
CA SER A 311 22.30 18.29 -10.72
C SER A 311 23.32 18.74 -11.80
N GLN A 312 22.94 19.42 -12.88
CA GLN A 312 23.83 19.73 -14.00
C GLN A 312 24.36 21.17 -14.02
N GLY A 313 24.11 21.98 -13.00
CA GLY A 313 24.60 23.36 -12.94
C GLY A 313 26.11 23.47 -12.73
N ARG A 314 26.73 24.50 -13.34
CA ARG A 314 28.11 24.90 -13.10
C ARG A 314 28.17 25.81 -11.87
N LEU A 315 29.25 25.72 -11.08
CA LEU A 315 29.49 26.67 -9.99
C LEU A 315 29.84 28.05 -10.59
N LEU A 316 29.06 29.07 -10.27
CA LEU A 316 29.15 30.43 -10.83
C LEU A 316 29.31 31.44 -9.71
N ASN A 317 30.19 32.42 -9.91
CA ASN A 317 30.26 33.60 -9.07
C ASN A 317 29.08 34.55 -9.44
N VAL A 318 28.16 34.77 -8.51
CA VAL A 318 26.94 35.56 -8.78
C VAL A 318 27.24 37.01 -8.98
N SER A 319 28.25 37.58 -8.27
CA SER A 319 28.66 38.98 -8.40
C SER A 319 29.16 39.27 -9.82
N GLU A 320 29.90 38.35 -10.46
CA GLU A 320 30.34 38.55 -11.82
C GLU A 320 29.19 38.58 -12.82
N VAL A 321 28.20 37.72 -12.63
CA VAL A 321 27.02 37.71 -13.50
C VAL A 321 26.25 39.01 -13.35
N ILE A 322 26.08 39.53 -12.11
CA ILE A 322 25.41 40.81 -11.83
C ILE A 322 26.19 41.94 -12.54
N LYS A 323 27.53 42.05 -12.37
CA LYS A 323 28.38 43.06 -13.00
C LYS A 323 28.18 43.07 -14.53
N GLN A 324 28.15 41.88 -15.12
CA GLN A 324 27.97 41.74 -16.57
C GLN A 324 26.60 42.22 -17.05
N VAL A 325 25.54 41.81 -16.33
CA VAL A 325 24.15 42.24 -16.66
C VAL A 325 24.00 43.77 -16.52
N VAL A 326 24.57 44.38 -15.48
CA VAL A 326 24.55 45.84 -15.29
C VAL A 326 25.25 46.55 -16.43
N VAL A 327 26.42 46.09 -16.86
CA VAL A 327 27.16 46.63 -18.02
C VAL A 327 26.34 46.47 -19.31
N ASP A 328 25.76 45.31 -19.56
CA ASP A 328 24.95 45.04 -20.74
C ASP A 328 23.71 45.94 -20.81
N MET A 329 23.14 46.30 -19.65
CA MET A 329 21.91 47.14 -19.52
C MET A 329 22.16 48.61 -19.31
N ALA A 330 23.43 49.04 -19.10
CA ALA A 330 23.78 50.42 -18.82
C ALA A 330 23.35 51.39 -19.94
N LEU A 331 23.55 51.00 -21.19
CA LEU A 331 23.17 51.82 -22.35
C LEU A 331 21.64 52.01 -22.41
N LEU A 332 20.87 50.98 -22.09
CA LEU A 332 19.38 51.03 -22.07
C LEU A 332 18.88 51.93 -20.93
N ALA A 333 19.49 51.84 -19.75
CA ALA A 333 19.20 52.72 -18.62
C ALA A 333 19.55 54.20 -18.95
N GLN A 334 20.71 54.42 -19.53
CA GLN A 334 21.13 55.77 -19.96
C GLN A 334 20.17 56.42 -21.00
N GLN A 335 19.70 55.61 -21.97
CA GLN A 335 18.72 56.11 -22.97
C GLN A 335 17.41 56.56 -22.35
N LYS A 336 17.05 56.08 -21.14
CA LYS A 336 15.87 56.48 -20.38
C LYS A 336 16.17 57.45 -19.24
N ASP A 337 17.40 57.97 -19.18
CA ASP A 337 17.85 58.89 -18.11
C ASP A 337 17.72 58.26 -16.73
N LEU A 338 18.16 57.00 -16.56
CA LEU A 338 18.05 56.25 -15.29
C LEU A 338 19.45 56.02 -14.73
N ASP A 339 19.57 56.08 -13.39
CA ASP A 339 20.78 55.71 -12.66
C ASP A 339 20.70 54.21 -12.33
N LEU A 340 21.57 53.37 -12.95
CA LEU A 340 21.65 51.94 -12.69
C LEU A 340 22.98 51.65 -12.01
N GLY A 341 22.90 51.30 -10.72
CA GLY A 341 24.08 51.08 -9.88
C GLY A 341 24.08 49.78 -9.09
N ILE A 342 25.23 49.48 -8.53
CA ILE A 342 25.45 48.42 -7.61
C ILE A 342 25.88 49.04 -6.27
N ASP A 343 25.17 48.68 -5.16
CA ASP A 343 25.57 49.15 -3.85
C ASP A 343 26.47 48.16 -3.13
N THR A 344 26.04 46.93 -2.90
CA THR A 344 26.78 45.93 -2.16
C THR A 344 26.82 44.60 -2.89
N LEU A 345 27.98 44.04 -3.13
CA LEU A 345 28.16 42.70 -3.67
C LEU A 345 29.13 41.86 -2.78
N ASP A 346 28.66 40.76 -2.24
CA ASP A 346 29.54 39.77 -1.64
C ASP A 346 30.15 38.87 -2.74
N GLU A 347 31.38 39.08 -3.08
CA GLU A 347 32.09 38.35 -4.14
C GLU A 347 32.34 36.86 -3.82
N ARG A 348 32.11 36.43 -2.58
CA ARG A 348 32.28 35.03 -2.15
C ARG A 348 31.08 34.14 -2.52
N ILE A 349 29.97 34.75 -2.89
CA ILE A 349 28.73 34.02 -3.17
C ILE A 349 28.83 33.32 -4.53
N CYS A 350 28.85 31.98 -4.46
CA CYS A 350 28.83 31.11 -5.61
C CYS A 350 27.57 30.27 -5.60
N LEU A 351 26.93 30.08 -6.77
CA LEU A 351 25.75 29.24 -6.92
C LEU A 351 25.97 28.19 -8.01
N ARG A 352 25.45 26.98 -7.78
CA ARG A 352 25.41 25.95 -8.83
C ARG A 352 24.16 26.16 -9.69
N ALA A 353 24.35 26.75 -10.85
CA ALA A 353 23.27 27.13 -11.75
C ALA A 353 23.67 27.03 -13.23
N SER A 354 22.68 27.12 -14.12
CA SER A 354 22.92 27.40 -15.54
C SER A 354 23.34 28.86 -15.69
N PRO A 355 24.51 29.15 -16.31
CA PRO A 355 24.96 30.53 -16.55
C PRO A 355 23.90 31.35 -17.28
N TYR A 356 23.27 30.74 -18.27
CA TYR A 356 22.22 31.38 -19.07
C TYR A 356 20.99 31.75 -18.22
N LEU A 357 20.44 30.82 -17.42
CA LEU A 357 19.26 31.08 -16.62
C LEU A 357 19.51 32.10 -15.51
N LEU A 358 20.67 32.06 -14.83
CA LEU A 358 21.01 33.03 -13.80
C LEU A 358 21.15 34.45 -14.40
N ARG A 359 21.79 34.58 -15.55
CA ARG A 359 21.88 35.85 -16.28
C ARG A 359 20.50 36.37 -16.68
N GLU A 360 19.66 35.52 -17.24
CA GLU A 360 18.28 35.88 -17.64
C GLU A 360 17.39 36.24 -16.46
N LEU A 361 17.53 35.60 -15.28
CA LEU A 361 16.84 36.00 -14.06
C LEU A 361 17.16 37.47 -13.73
N ILE A 362 18.47 37.79 -13.61
CA ILE A 362 18.90 39.13 -13.23
C ILE A 362 18.48 40.16 -14.31
N ALA A 363 18.66 39.82 -15.59
CA ALA A 363 18.30 40.65 -16.71
C ALA A 363 16.79 40.96 -16.73
N ASN A 364 15.92 39.98 -16.48
CA ASN A 364 14.48 40.21 -16.43
C ASN A 364 14.06 41.10 -15.25
N LEU A 365 14.73 41.00 -14.09
CA LEU A 365 14.44 41.88 -12.94
C LEU A 365 14.88 43.30 -13.22
N VAL A 366 16.07 43.51 -13.80
CA VAL A 366 16.58 44.84 -14.16
C VAL A 366 15.75 45.48 -15.31
N ASP A 367 15.43 44.68 -16.36
CA ASP A 367 14.59 45.15 -17.47
C ASP A 367 13.20 45.59 -16.99
N ASN A 368 12.60 44.82 -16.05
CA ASN A 368 11.33 45.20 -15.44
C ASN A 368 11.42 46.56 -14.71
N ALA A 369 12.48 46.76 -13.90
CA ALA A 369 12.71 48.05 -13.25
C ALA A 369 12.88 49.18 -14.28
N ILE A 370 13.73 49.01 -15.32
CA ILE A 370 13.93 50.01 -16.39
C ILE A 370 12.65 50.35 -17.12
N GLN A 371 11.75 49.39 -17.32
CA GLN A 371 10.49 49.60 -18.05
C GLN A 371 9.46 50.43 -17.27
N HIS A 372 9.41 50.28 -15.95
CA HIS A 372 8.34 50.84 -15.12
C HIS A 372 8.72 52.11 -14.34
N ILE A 373 10.00 52.46 -14.31
CA ILE A 373 10.48 53.68 -13.65
C ILE A 373 10.42 54.88 -14.56
N HIS A 374 10.24 56.09 -13.98
CA HIS A 374 10.27 57.34 -14.73
C HIS A 374 11.70 57.87 -14.95
N ALA A 375 11.90 58.72 -15.92
CA ALA A 375 13.17 59.39 -16.17
C ALA A 375 13.69 60.10 -14.90
N GLY A 376 15.00 60.04 -14.66
CA GLY A 376 15.63 60.52 -13.42
C GLY A 376 15.52 59.51 -12.24
N GLY A 377 15.00 58.31 -12.49
CA GLY A 377 14.90 57.27 -11.45
C GLY A 377 16.20 56.51 -11.23
N MET A 378 16.21 55.73 -10.14
CA MET A 378 17.38 54.97 -9.69
C MET A 378 17.02 53.48 -9.52
N ILE A 379 17.94 52.61 -9.96
CA ILE A 379 17.86 51.16 -9.80
C ILE A 379 19.13 50.69 -9.13
N THR A 380 18.99 50.01 -7.99
CA THR A 380 20.12 49.53 -7.19
C THR A 380 20.06 48.02 -7.04
N LEU A 381 21.20 47.35 -7.30
CA LEU A 381 21.35 45.94 -7.08
C LEU A 381 22.24 45.67 -5.84
N THR A 382 21.82 44.72 -5.00
CA THR A 382 22.61 44.24 -3.87
C THR A 382 22.65 42.75 -3.84
N LEU A 383 23.78 42.17 -3.40
CA LEU A 383 23.95 40.74 -3.17
C LEU A 383 24.66 40.55 -1.82
N VAL A 384 23.97 39.97 -0.88
CA VAL A 384 24.45 39.76 0.50
C VAL A 384 24.17 38.35 0.97
N LEU A 385 24.93 37.89 1.99
CA LEU A 385 24.66 36.64 2.66
C LEU A 385 23.88 36.95 3.95
N GLU A 386 22.65 36.49 4.05
CA GLU A 386 21.77 36.62 5.21
C GLU A 386 21.33 35.21 5.65
N ASP A 387 21.46 34.90 6.94
CA ASP A 387 21.06 33.60 7.50
C ASP A 387 21.55 32.37 6.68
N GLN A 388 22.79 32.45 6.19
CA GLN A 388 23.42 31.46 5.30
C GLN A 388 22.75 31.32 3.92
N GLN A 389 21.88 32.22 3.54
CA GLN A 389 21.26 32.27 2.21
C GLN A 389 21.81 33.44 1.41
N ALA A 390 22.09 33.22 0.13
CA ALA A 390 22.42 34.30 -0.78
C ALA A 390 21.14 35.08 -1.14
N VAL A 391 21.14 36.38 -0.88
CA VAL A 391 20.01 37.27 -1.10
C VAL A 391 20.40 38.30 -2.16
N LEU A 392 19.74 38.23 -3.32
CA LEU A 392 19.82 39.23 -4.38
C LEU A 392 18.61 40.15 -4.24
N ARG A 393 18.86 41.47 -4.20
CA ARG A 393 17.78 42.47 -4.25
C ARG A 393 17.98 43.40 -5.46
N VAL A 394 16.89 43.66 -6.16
CA VAL A 394 16.79 44.72 -7.16
C VAL A 394 15.78 45.72 -6.62
N ILE A 395 16.22 46.96 -6.39
CA ILE A 395 15.44 48.01 -5.72
C ILE A 395 15.30 49.13 -6.73
N ASP A 396 14.08 49.58 -6.97
CA ASP A 396 13.77 50.74 -7.78
C ASP A 396 12.95 51.78 -7.00
N ASN A 397 13.02 53.04 -7.41
CA ASN A 397 12.21 54.12 -6.88
C ASN A 397 11.01 54.49 -7.79
N GLY A 398 10.50 53.52 -8.54
CA GLY A 398 9.35 53.64 -9.42
C GLY A 398 8.01 53.68 -8.67
N PRO A 399 6.88 53.51 -9.38
CA PRO A 399 5.54 53.58 -8.78
C PRO A 399 5.22 52.41 -7.83
N GLY A 400 6.02 51.35 -7.83
CA GLY A 400 5.77 50.16 -7.05
C GLY A 400 4.60 49.32 -7.56
N ILE A 401 4.23 48.28 -6.81
CA ILE A 401 3.12 47.38 -7.09
C ILE A 401 2.24 47.28 -5.85
N ALA A 402 0.94 47.54 -6.03
CA ALA A 402 -0.04 47.44 -4.94
C ALA A 402 -0.09 46.01 -4.37
N PRO A 403 -0.27 45.83 -3.03
CA PRO A 403 -0.20 44.53 -2.39
C PRO A 403 -1.10 43.46 -3.03
N GLU A 404 -2.28 43.83 -3.52
CA GLU A 404 -3.26 42.93 -4.16
C GLU A 404 -2.81 42.38 -5.51
N HIS A 405 -1.82 42.98 -6.14
CA HIS A 405 -1.26 42.55 -7.42
C HIS A 405 0.08 41.78 -7.29
N ARG A 406 0.75 41.86 -6.11
CA ARG A 406 2.11 41.31 -5.94
C ARG A 406 2.25 39.82 -6.17
N GLU A 407 1.20 39.05 -5.91
CA GLU A 407 1.18 37.62 -6.23
C GLU A 407 0.82 37.36 -7.70
N LYS A 408 -0.13 38.15 -8.23
CA LYS A 408 -0.65 37.97 -9.58
C LYS A 408 0.34 38.36 -10.68
N VAL A 409 1.27 39.28 -10.40
CA VAL A 409 2.29 39.70 -11.40
C VAL A 409 3.29 38.60 -11.75
N PHE A 410 3.31 37.51 -11.04
CA PHE A 410 4.05 36.30 -11.40
C PHE A 410 3.28 35.35 -12.35
N GLU A 411 1.97 35.63 -12.56
CA GLU A 411 1.20 34.88 -13.55
C GLU A 411 1.60 35.33 -14.96
N ARG A 412 1.59 34.40 -15.91
CA ARG A 412 1.98 34.68 -17.30
C ARG A 412 1.01 35.65 -17.96
N PHE A 413 1.53 36.67 -18.64
CA PHE A 413 0.78 37.71 -19.34
C PHE A 413 -0.04 38.63 -18.45
N TYR A 414 0.08 38.51 -17.12
CA TYR A 414 -0.62 39.42 -16.20
C TYR A 414 0.02 40.81 -16.23
N ARG A 415 -0.83 41.84 -16.26
CA ARG A 415 -0.44 43.26 -16.30
C ARG A 415 -1.34 44.06 -15.36
N VAL A 416 -0.76 44.93 -14.54
CA VAL A 416 -1.50 45.78 -13.62
C VAL A 416 -2.29 46.86 -14.40
N ASN A 417 -1.76 47.40 -15.53
CA ASN A 417 -2.38 48.35 -16.43
C ASN A 417 -2.25 47.85 -17.87
N GLU A 418 -3.36 47.49 -18.52
CA GLU A 418 -3.37 46.98 -19.89
C GLU A 418 -3.01 48.06 -20.94
N GLU A 419 -3.33 49.33 -20.67
CA GLU A 419 -3.25 50.44 -21.67
C GLU A 419 -1.87 51.13 -21.74
N LYS A 420 -1.01 51.02 -20.73
CA LYS A 420 0.16 51.91 -20.58
C LYS A 420 1.55 51.29 -20.78
N SER A 421 1.67 50.01 -21.00
CA SER A 421 3.00 49.40 -21.06
C SER A 421 3.21 48.53 -22.29
N ASN A 422 4.35 48.74 -22.94
CA ASN A 422 4.85 47.91 -24.05
C ASN A 422 5.43 46.54 -23.56
N SER A 423 5.12 46.16 -22.30
CA SER A 423 5.66 44.93 -21.70
C SER A 423 4.82 43.71 -22.06
N SER A 424 5.48 42.57 -22.30
CA SER A 424 4.82 41.30 -22.64
C SER A 424 4.04 40.64 -21.47
N GLY A 425 4.26 41.09 -20.22
CA GLY A 425 3.74 40.44 -19.01
C GLY A 425 4.40 39.09 -18.72
N LEU A 426 5.55 38.80 -19.31
CA LEU A 426 6.28 37.51 -19.12
C LEU A 426 7.50 37.67 -18.21
N GLY A 427 8.05 38.88 -18.01
CA GLY A 427 9.34 39.05 -17.32
C GLY A 427 9.37 38.50 -15.88
N LEU A 428 8.39 38.88 -15.04
CA LEU A 428 8.30 38.39 -13.67
C LEU A 428 7.88 36.89 -13.60
N ALA A 429 7.04 36.42 -14.54
CA ALA A 429 6.72 34.99 -14.65
C ALA A 429 7.95 34.13 -14.99
N ILE A 430 8.81 34.65 -15.88
CA ILE A 430 10.12 33.99 -16.20
C ILE A 430 11.02 34.01 -14.97
N ALA A 431 11.15 35.14 -14.29
CA ALA A 431 11.94 35.24 -13.06
C ALA A 431 11.47 34.23 -12.01
N LYS A 432 10.16 34.07 -11.81
CA LYS A 432 9.58 33.09 -10.91
C LYS A 432 9.91 31.65 -11.35
N SER A 433 9.73 31.33 -12.63
CA SER A 433 10.02 29.98 -13.16
C SER A 433 11.51 29.62 -13.03
N ILE A 434 12.42 30.57 -13.23
CA ILE A 434 13.86 30.37 -13.03
C ILE A 434 14.15 30.19 -11.53
N CYS A 435 13.55 30.98 -10.62
CA CYS A 435 13.70 30.82 -9.19
C CYS A 435 13.24 29.42 -8.75
N ASP A 436 12.10 28.96 -9.24
CA ASP A 436 11.57 27.63 -8.92
C ASP A 436 12.53 26.51 -9.43
N SER A 437 13.15 26.70 -10.61
CA SER A 437 14.15 25.75 -11.14
C SER A 437 15.45 25.71 -10.32
N LEU A 438 15.78 26.83 -9.64
CA LEU A 438 16.95 26.96 -8.75
C LEU A 438 16.62 26.67 -7.29
N SER A 439 15.38 26.26 -6.98
CA SER A 439 14.87 26.12 -5.61
C SER A 439 15.01 27.41 -4.77
N ALA A 440 14.97 28.54 -5.44
CA ALA A 440 15.04 29.88 -4.84
C ALA A 440 13.64 30.45 -4.61
N SER A 441 13.50 31.33 -3.64
CA SER A 441 12.25 32.07 -3.42
C SER A 441 12.38 33.49 -3.97
N ILE A 442 11.27 34.03 -4.56
CA ILE A 442 11.19 35.40 -5.01
C ILE A 442 10.02 36.11 -4.28
N ARG A 443 10.28 37.31 -3.82
CA ARG A 443 9.28 38.15 -3.11
C ARG A 443 9.32 39.61 -3.58
N LEU A 444 8.15 40.24 -3.60
CA LEU A 444 8.00 41.67 -3.89
C LEU A 444 7.59 42.42 -2.62
N THR A 445 8.31 43.48 -2.30
CA THR A 445 8.01 44.38 -1.17
C THR A 445 8.03 45.80 -1.62
N GLY A 446 7.32 46.68 -0.94
CA GLY A 446 7.47 48.11 -1.13
C GLY A 446 8.72 48.61 -0.44
N VAL A 447 9.28 49.73 -0.88
CA VAL A 447 10.42 50.38 -0.22
C VAL A 447 9.93 51.20 0.98
N ASP A 448 10.59 51.09 2.14
CA ASP A 448 10.14 51.66 3.43
C ASP A 448 10.02 53.18 3.50
N GLN A 449 10.62 53.92 2.57
CA GLN A 449 10.62 55.38 2.55
C GLN A 449 10.23 55.97 1.19
N GLY A 450 9.02 55.67 0.67
CA GLY A 450 8.56 56.29 -0.57
C GLY A 450 7.86 55.35 -1.55
N SER A 451 7.67 55.81 -2.78
CA SER A 451 7.25 54.93 -3.88
C SER A 451 8.44 54.15 -4.37
N GLY A 452 8.26 52.85 -4.62
CA GLY A 452 9.30 51.97 -5.15
C GLY A 452 8.96 50.49 -4.99
N LEU A 453 9.69 49.66 -5.70
CA LEU A 453 9.58 48.20 -5.62
C LEU A 453 10.93 47.61 -5.24
N GLN A 454 10.92 46.69 -4.29
CA GLN A 454 12.03 45.83 -4.01
C GLN A 454 11.65 44.39 -4.43
N VAL A 455 12.45 43.82 -5.33
CA VAL A 455 12.38 42.42 -5.70
C VAL A 455 13.52 41.70 -4.98
N GLU A 456 13.16 40.77 -4.11
CA GLU A 456 14.12 39.96 -3.34
C GLU A 456 14.09 38.52 -3.82
N VAL A 457 15.26 37.98 -4.16
CA VAL A 457 15.46 36.57 -4.50
C VAL A 457 16.40 35.93 -3.48
N ARG A 458 15.90 34.89 -2.78
CA ARG A 458 16.69 34.12 -1.83
C ARG A 458 17.03 32.77 -2.39
N PHE A 459 18.32 32.48 -2.52
CA PHE A 459 18.82 31.19 -2.97
C PHE A 459 19.05 30.28 -1.75
N PRO A 460 18.80 28.95 -1.88
CA PRO A 460 19.02 28.03 -0.79
C PRO A 460 20.49 28.03 -0.36
N ALA A 461 20.76 27.71 0.90
CA ALA A 461 22.12 27.49 1.39
C ALA A 461 22.80 26.36 0.62
N GLN A 462 24.02 26.58 0.15
CA GLN A 462 24.84 25.59 -0.55
C GLN A 462 25.98 25.10 0.34
#